data_a531ae8b2dfc6523ca3f20c048e15949
#
_entry.id   a531ae8b2dfc6523ca3f20c048e15949
#
_cell.length_a   1.000
_cell.length_b   1.000
_cell.length_c   1.000
_cell.angle_alpha   90.00
_cell.angle_beta   90.00
_cell.angle_gamma   90.00
#
_symmetry.space_group_name_H-M   'P 1'
#
loop_
_entity.id
_entity.type
_entity.pdbx_description
1 polymer ?
#
loop_
_entity_poly.entity_id
_entity_poly.type
_entity_poly.pdbx_seq_one_letter_code
_entity_poly.pdbx_strand_id
1 'polypeptide(L)'
;YFSRMALLFRLLGLLPLRLLHGLGTFFGWVAYLASPTYRRHLKENLALAYDPDEATAILPAAVAHAGRGVLELPWLWTRPKAEVVGLVTQVTGWELIEAAWQRGDGILFFTPHLGCFEITAQYVAARAPITVLYRKPKQAWLQPLIESGRGSANCHLAPADLSGVRLLLKALKRQEAVG
;
A
#
# COMPACT_ATOMS: atom_id res chain seq x y z
N TYR A 1 0.50 5.03 -26.06
CA TYR A 1 1.23 4.24 -25.05
C TYR A 1 0.50 4.26 -23.69
N PHE A 2 0.04 5.41 -23.22
CA PHE A 2 -0.62 5.58 -21.92
C PHE A 2 -1.87 4.70 -21.73
N SER A 3 -2.71 4.56 -22.75
CA SER A 3 -3.93 3.76 -22.66
C SER A 3 -3.67 2.25 -22.54
N ARG A 4 -2.61 1.76 -23.19
CA ARG A 4 -2.27 0.32 -23.20
C ARG A 4 -1.77 -0.16 -21.82
N MET A 5 -0.93 0.63 -21.16
CA MET A 5 -0.44 0.28 -19.81
C MET A 5 -1.57 0.31 -18.76
N ALA A 6 -2.44 1.31 -18.84
CA ALA A 6 -3.62 1.37 -17.97
C ALA A 6 -4.58 0.21 -18.23
N LEU A 7 -4.77 -0.19 -19.50
CA LEU A 7 -5.57 -1.34 -19.86
C LEU A 7 -4.96 -2.64 -19.31
N LEU A 8 -3.66 -2.85 -19.51
CA LEU A 8 -2.95 -4.01 -18.94
C LEU A 8 -3.11 -4.08 -17.42
N PHE A 9 -2.96 -2.96 -16.74
CA PHE A 9 -3.14 -2.88 -15.29
C PHE A 9 -4.55 -3.28 -14.86
N ARG A 10 -5.58 -2.80 -15.57
CA ARG A 10 -6.97 -3.18 -15.33
C ARG A 10 -7.22 -4.66 -15.62
N LEU A 11 -6.67 -5.20 -16.72
CA LEU A 11 -6.81 -6.62 -17.06
C LEU A 11 -6.15 -7.51 -15.99
N LEU A 12 -4.98 -7.15 -15.49
CA LEU A 12 -4.35 -7.83 -14.37
C LEU A 12 -5.24 -7.81 -13.11
N GLY A 13 -5.92 -6.70 -12.83
CA GLY A 13 -6.85 -6.60 -11.71
C GLY A 13 -8.07 -7.51 -11.79
N LEU A 14 -8.40 -8.06 -12.97
CA LEU A 14 -9.47 -9.04 -13.13
C LEU A 14 -9.04 -10.47 -12.74
N LEU A 15 -7.73 -10.74 -12.68
CA LEU A 15 -7.21 -12.06 -12.34
C LEU A 15 -7.45 -12.38 -10.85
N PRO A 16 -7.62 -13.67 -10.51
CA PRO A 16 -7.66 -14.10 -9.11
C PRO A 16 -6.37 -13.71 -8.37
N LEU A 17 -6.52 -13.24 -7.13
CA LEU A 17 -5.37 -12.77 -6.32
C LEU A 17 -4.29 -13.86 -6.15
N ARG A 18 -4.69 -15.13 -6.03
CA ARG A 18 -3.76 -16.27 -5.95
C ARG A 18 -2.88 -16.39 -7.20
N LEU A 19 -3.44 -16.14 -8.38
CA LEU A 19 -2.68 -16.16 -9.64
C LEU A 19 -1.71 -14.98 -9.70
N LEU A 20 -2.15 -13.78 -9.30
CA LEU A 20 -1.28 -12.61 -9.20
C LEU A 20 -0.13 -12.84 -8.22
N HIS A 21 -0.37 -13.49 -7.09
CA HIS A 21 0.69 -13.85 -6.14
C HIS A 21 1.67 -14.88 -6.72
N GLY A 22 1.19 -15.86 -7.50
CA GLY A 22 2.07 -16.80 -8.21
C GLY A 22 2.97 -16.08 -9.23
N LEU A 23 2.37 -15.24 -10.08
CA LEU A 23 3.10 -14.40 -11.04
C LEU A 23 4.05 -13.43 -10.32
N GLY A 24 3.61 -12.81 -9.23
CA GLY A 24 4.43 -11.93 -8.41
C GLY A 24 5.66 -12.64 -7.85
N THR A 25 5.49 -13.84 -7.32
CA THR A 25 6.61 -14.67 -6.86
C THR A 25 7.60 -14.95 -8.00
N PHE A 26 7.10 -15.36 -9.15
CA PHE A 26 7.95 -15.61 -10.34
C PHE A 26 8.73 -14.37 -10.75
N PHE A 27 8.06 -13.23 -10.94
CA PHE A 27 8.74 -12.00 -11.34
C PHE A 27 9.63 -11.41 -10.25
N GLY A 28 9.32 -11.64 -8.97
CA GLY A 28 10.20 -11.30 -7.86
C GLY A 28 11.55 -12.02 -7.98
N TRP A 29 11.54 -13.31 -8.26
CA TRP A 29 12.75 -14.10 -8.50
C TRP A 29 13.48 -13.69 -9.77
N VAL A 30 12.76 -13.42 -10.88
CA VAL A 30 13.37 -12.90 -12.10
C VAL A 30 14.09 -11.58 -11.81
N ALA A 31 13.46 -10.65 -11.09
CA ALA A 31 14.07 -9.37 -10.74
C ALA A 31 15.31 -9.56 -9.82
N TYR A 32 15.24 -10.46 -8.84
CA TYR A 32 16.34 -10.77 -7.95
C TYR A 32 17.53 -11.36 -8.68
N LEU A 33 17.32 -12.26 -9.63
CA LEU A 33 18.38 -12.89 -10.42
C LEU A 33 18.96 -11.93 -11.46
N ALA A 34 18.11 -11.15 -12.13
CA ALA A 34 18.50 -10.26 -13.22
C ALA A 34 19.13 -8.94 -12.76
N SER A 35 18.84 -8.47 -11.55
CA SER A 35 19.32 -7.18 -11.03
C SER A 35 20.29 -7.32 -9.87
N PRO A 36 21.61 -7.22 -10.09
CA PRO A 36 22.60 -7.25 -9.00
C PRO A 36 22.39 -6.14 -7.96
N THR A 37 21.95 -4.96 -8.39
CA THR A 37 21.67 -3.82 -7.52
C THR A 37 20.48 -4.13 -6.58
N TYR A 38 19.37 -4.62 -7.12
CA TYR A 38 18.21 -5.01 -6.33
C TYR A 38 18.57 -6.12 -5.32
N ARG A 39 19.28 -7.16 -5.80
CA ARG A 39 19.74 -8.26 -4.96
C ARG A 39 20.62 -7.78 -3.79
N ARG A 40 21.55 -6.85 -4.07
CA ARG A 40 22.41 -6.28 -3.03
C ARG A 40 21.58 -5.53 -1.99
N HIS A 41 20.73 -4.60 -2.42
CA HIS A 41 19.90 -3.82 -1.50
C HIS A 41 18.95 -4.68 -0.66
N LEU A 42 18.36 -5.73 -1.25
CA LEU A 42 17.50 -6.64 -0.48
C LEU A 42 18.30 -7.35 0.62
N LYS A 43 19.51 -7.84 0.32
CA LYS A 43 20.39 -8.48 1.32
C LYS A 43 20.85 -7.49 2.39
N GLU A 44 21.25 -6.28 2.00
CA GLU A 44 21.63 -5.22 2.93
C GLU A 44 20.49 -4.88 3.88
N ASN A 45 19.26 -4.75 3.38
CA ASN A 45 18.07 -4.46 4.20
C ASN A 45 17.75 -5.61 5.17
N LEU A 46 17.87 -6.86 4.74
CA LEU A 46 17.69 -8.01 5.64
C LEU A 46 18.74 -8.03 6.74
N ALA A 47 20.01 -7.75 6.41
CA ALA A 47 21.09 -7.71 7.38
C ALA A 47 20.99 -6.56 8.41
N LEU A 48 20.16 -5.54 8.15
CA LEU A 48 19.86 -4.50 9.15
C LEU A 48 18.82 -4.95 10.19
N ALA A 49 18.00 -5.95 9.87
CA ALA A 49 16.86 -6.37 10.69
C ALA A 49 17.06 -7.73 11.35
N TYR A 50 17.92 -8.57 10.80
CA TYR A 50 18.10 -9.97 11.19
C TYR A 50 19.59 -10.32 11.32
N ASP A 51 19.90 -11.32 12.13
CA ASP A 51 21.24 -11.91 12.11
C ASP A 51 21.52 -12.66 10.78
N PRO A 52 22.78 -13.03 10.50
CA PRO A 52 23.16 -13.60 9.20
C PRO A 52 22.42 -14.90 8.84
N ASP A 53 22.16 -15.77 9.84
CA ASP A 53 21.50 -17.05 9.62
C ASP A 53 20.00 -16.83 9.36
N GLU A 54 19.35 -15.99 10.15
CA GLU A 54 17.95 -15.60 9.96
C GLU A 54 17.75 -14.85 8.62
N ALA A 55 18.62 -13.89 8.29
CA ALA A 55 18.58 -13.17 7.03
C ALA A 55 18.64 -14.11 5.81
N THR A 56 19.50 -15.14 5.91
CA THR A 56 19.62 -16.15 4.86
C THR A 56 18.37 -17.02 4.76
N ALA A 57 17.80 -17.42 5.89
CA ALA A 57 16.58 -18.24 5.93
C ALA A 57 15.34 -17.49 5.40
N ILE A 58 15.23 -16.19 5.67
CA ILE A 58 14.08 -15.35 5.27
C ILE A 58 14.19 -14.86 3.81
N LEU A 59 15.40 -14.79 3.24
CA LEU A 59 15.64 -14.24 1.91
C LEU A 59 14.70 -14.78 0.81
N PRO A 60 14.44 -16.10 0.69
CA PRO A 60 13.52 -16.62 -0.34
C PRO A 60 12.09 -16.07 -0.17
N ALA A 61 11.60 -15.98 1.06
CA ALA A 61 10.29 -15.41 1.35
C ALA A 61 10.25 -13.92 1.04
N ALA A 62 11.27 -13.16 1.39
CA ALA A 62 11.39 -11.74 1.10
C ALA A 62 11.34 -11.45 -0.40
N VAL A 63 12.08 -12.23 -1.23
CA VAL A 63 12.04 -12.14 -2.70
C VAL A 63 10.62 -12.37 -3.23
N ALA A 64 9.97 -13.45 -2.76
CA ALA A 64 8.63 -13.80 -3.18
C ALA A 64 7.59 -12.73 -2.79
N HIS A 65 7.65 -12.25 -1.56
CA HIS A 65 6.72 -11.23 -1.04
C HIS A 65 6.91 -9.88 -1.70
N ALA A 66 8.13 -9.46 -2.01
CA ALA A 66 8.38 -8.23 -2.75
C ALA A 66 7.69 -8.25 -4.13
N GLY A 67 7.79 -9.37 -4.84
CA GLY A 67 7.10 -9.54 -6.12
C GLY A 67 5.58 -9.59 -6.00
N ARG A 68 5.05 -10.28 -4.98
CA ARG A 68 3.60 -10.33 -4.69
C ARG A 68 3.05 -8.95 -4.40
N GLY A 69 3.70 -8.15 -3.54
CA GLY A 69 3.28 -6.80 -3.19
C GLY A 69 3.16 -5.88 -4.40
N VAL A 70 4.00 -6.06 -5.44
CA VAL A 70 3.86 -5.30 -6.69
C VAL A 70 2.67 -5.79 -7.52
N LEU A 71 2.51 -7.11 -7.66
CA LEU A 71 1.49 -7.70 -8.54
C LEU A 71 0.07 -7.70 -7.94
N GLU A 72 -0.09 -7.47 -6.64
CA GLU A 72 -1.42 -7.28 -6.03
C GLU A 72 -1.98 -5.87 -6.23
N LEU A 73 -1.15 -4.86 -6.54
CA LEU A 73 -1.61 -3.48 -6.75
C LEU A 73 -2.72 -3.34 -7.81
N PRO A 74 -2.64 -3.99 -8.99
CA PRO A 74 -3.73 -3.97 -9.95
C PRO A 74 -5.07 -4.40 -9.34
N TRP A 75 -5.07 -5.46 -8.55
CA TRP A 75 -6.25 -5.99 -7.91
C TRP A 75 -6.80 -5.01 -6.86
N LEU A 76 -5.95 -4.52 -5.96
CA LEU A 76 -6.33 -3.59 -4.88
C LEU A 76 -6.89 -2.27 -5.39
N TRP A 77 -6.38 -1.77 -6.52
CA TRP A 77 -6.77 -0.46 -7.03
C TRP A 77 -7.94 -0.50 -8.01
N THR A 78 -8.25 -1.65 -8.60
CA THR A 78 -9.31 -1.76 -9.62
C THR A 78 -10.57 -2.46 -9.13
N ARG A 79 -10.50 -3.21 -8.01
CA ARG A 79 -11.66 -3.87 -7.42
C ARG A 79 -12.52 -2.92 -6.59
N PRO A 80 -13.81 -3.24 -6.40
CA PRO A 80 -14.68 -2.50 -5.50
C PRO A 80 -14.06 -2.44 -4.09
N LYS A 81 -14.08 -1.27 -3.45
CA LYS A 81 -13.46 -1.06 -2.14
C LYS A 81 -14.01 -2.00 -1.06
N ALA A 82 -15.29 -2.31 -1.11
CA ALA A 82 -15.91 -3.26 -0.19
C ALA A 82 -15.31 -4.68 -0.32
N GLU A 83 -15.01 -5.13 -1.54
CA GLU A 83 -14.35 -6.42 -1.79
C GLU A 83 -12.93 -6.43 -1.22
N VAL A 84 -12.17 -5.34 -1.45
CA VAL A 84 -10.80 -5.20 -0.93
C VAL A 84 -10.79 -5.19 0.59
N VAL A 85 -11.61 -4.37 1.22
CA VAL A 85 -11.70 -4.26 2.68
C VAL A 85 -12.21 -5.55 3.32
N GLY A 86 -13.07 -6.30 2.63
CA GLY A 86 -13.56 -7.60 3.07
C GLY A 86 -12.49 -8.69 3.22
N LEU A 87 -11.27 -8.48 2.65
CA LEU A 87 -10.13 -9.37 2.87
C LEU A 87 -9.51 -9.24 4.27
N VAL A 88 -9.79 -8.16 4.98
CA VAL A 88 -9.29 -7.96 6.35
C VAL A 88 -10.15 -8.78 7.30
N THR A 89 -9.61 -9.91 7.75
CA THR A 89 -10.32 -10.87 8.60
C THR A 89 -10.16 -10.61 10.09
N GLN A 90 -9.09 -9.91 10.48
CA GLN A 90 -8.82 -9.60 11.88
C GLN A 90 -8.09 -8.25 11.99
N VAL A 91 -8.48 -7.48 12.99
CA VAL A 91 -7.80 -6.23 13.38
C VAL A 91 -7.66 -6.22 14.89
N THR A 92 -6.45 -6.00 15.37
CA THR A 92 -6.16 -5.90 16.79
C THR A 92 -5.94 -4.43 17.15
N GLY A 93 -6.47 -3.99 18.29
CA GLY A 93 -6.30 -2.61 18.77
C GLY A 93 -7.23 -1.59 18.11
N TRP A 94 -8.23 -2.01 17.32
CA TRP A 94 -9.19 -1.09 16.70
C TRP A 94 -10.01 -0.30 17.74
N GLU A 95 -10.25 -0.88 18.88
CA GLU A 95 -10.90 -0.25 20.03
C GLU A 95 -10.21 1.03 20.52
N LEU A 96 -8.88 1.11 20.36
CA LEU A 96 -8.12 2.32 20.71
C LEU A 96 -8.44 3.49 19.75
N ILE A 97 -8.66 3.18 18.48
CA ILE A 97 -9.03 4.14 17.45
C ILE A 97 -10.46 4.63 17.70
N GLU A 98 -11.39 3.72 17.97
CA GLU A 98 -12.78 4.07 18.30
C GLU A 98 -12.87 4.93 19.56
N ALA A 99 -12.11 4.60 20.60
CA ALA A 99 -12.04 5.40 21.81
C ALA A 99 -11.49 6.82 21.56
N ALA A 100 -10.49 6.98 20.68
CA ALA A 100 -9.97 8.28 20.28
C ALA A 100 -11.04 9.10 19.54
N TRP A 101 -11.75 8.51 18.59
CA TRP A 101 -12.83 9.18 17.87
C TRP A 101 -14.00 9.58 18.80
N GLN A 102 -14.37 8.73 19.74
CA GLN A 102 -15.41 9.06 20.74
C GLN A 102 -15.04 10.26 21.63
N ARG A 103 -13.74 10.48 21.89
CA ARG A 103 -13.26 11.68 22.58
C ARG A 103 -13.18 12.91 21.68
N GLY A 104 -13.39 12.76 20.37
CA GLY A 104 -13.24 13.84 19.41
C GLY A 104 -11.78 14.14 19.06
N ASP A 105 -10.89 13.16 19.20
CA ASP A 105 -9.49 13.30 18.84
C ASP A 105 -9.27 13.07 17.32
N GLY A 106 -8.41 13.87 16.70
CA GLY A 106 -7.83 13.55 15.40
C GLY A 106 -6.79 12.45 15.54
N ILE A 107 -6.68 11.57 14.54
CA ILE A 107 -5.80 10.41 14.60
C ILE A 107 -4.70 10.50 13.54
N LEU A 108 -3.45 10.37 13.97
CA LEU A 108 -2.29 10.24 13.08
C LEU A 108 -1.87 8.77 12.99
N PHE A 109 -2.01 8.18 11.79
CA PHE A 109 -1.54 6.84 11.50
C PHE A 109 -0.11 6.85 10.96
N PHE A 110 0.76 6.08 11.59
CA PHE A 110 2.05 5.70 11.02
C PHE A 110 1.98 4.28 10.51
N THR A 111 2.11 4.10 9.21
CA THR A 111 2.00 2.78 8.58
C THR A 111 3.37 2.37 8.05
N PRO A 112 3.99 1.32 8.61
CA PRO A 112 5.17 0.73 7.98
C PRO A 112 4.77 0.10 6.65
N HIS A 113 5.66 0.15 5.66
CA HIS A 113 5.43 -0.49 4.36
C HIS A 113 5.69 -2.01 4.46
N LEU A 114 4.93 -2.69 5.33
CA LEU A 114 5.01 -4.13 5.56
C LEU A 114 3.75 -4.82 5.02
N GLY A 115 3.94 -5.96 4.36
CA GLY A 115 2.83 -6.69 3.75
C GLY A 115 2.03 -5.86 2.76
N CYS A 116 0.73 -6.06 2.73
CA CYS A 116 -0.21 -5.30 1.89
C CYS A 116 -0.61 -3.97 2.54
N PHE A 117 0.33 -3.05 2.76
CA PHE A 117 0.06 -1.76 3.41
C PHE A 117 -0.97 -0.89 2.65
N GLU A 118 -1.15 -1.11 1.36
CA GLU A 118 -2.11 -0.37 0.53
C GLU A 118 -3.57 -0.51 1.01
N ILE A 119 -3.91 -1.59 1.71
CA ILE A 119 -5.26 -1.82 2.22
C ILE A 119 -5.57 -0.98 3.47
N THR A 120 -4.56 -0.53 4.21
CA THR A 120 -4.74 0.13 5.52
C THR A 120 -5.56 1.41 5.41
N ALA A 121 -5.20 2.30 4.50
CA ALA A 121 -5.94 3.54 4.27
C ALA A 121 -7.38 3.28 3.78
N GLN A 122 -7.58 2.25 2.96
CA GLN A 122 -8.91 1.86 2.49
C GLN A 122 -9.77 1.29 3.62
N TYR A 123 -9.15 0.53 4.54
CA TYR A 123 -9.83 -0.02 5.72
C TYR A 123 -10.32 1.09 6.66
N VAL A 124 -9.48 2.11 6.91
CA VAL A 124 -9.86 3.30 7.68
C VAL A 124 -10.95 4.08 6.95
N ALA A 125 -10.77 4.35 5.64
CA ALA A 125 -11.72 5.11 4.83
C ALA A 125 -13.11 4.47 4.73
N ALA A 126 -13.22 3.15 4.90
CA ALA A 126 -14.51 2.47 4.99
C ALA A 126 -15.30 2.81 6.28
N ARG A 127 -14.66 3.44 7.27
CA ARG A 127 -15.23 3.75 8.59
C ARG A 127 -15.25 5.23 8.92
N ALA A 128 -14.25 5.99 8.49
CA ALA A 128 -14.12 7.41 8.76
C ALA A 128 -13.29 8.12 7.69
N PRO A 129 -13.41 9.46 7.54
CA PRO A 129 -12.57 10.24 6.65
C PRO A 129 -11.08 10.13 7.02
N ILE A 130 -10.24 9.90 6.01
CA ILE A 130 -8.79 9.91 6.16
C ILE A 130 -8.14 10.72 5.05
N THR A 131 -7.14 11.53 5.40
CA THR A 131 -6.28 12.23 4.45
C THR A 131 -4.88 11.62 4.47
N VAL A 132 -4.39 11.12 3.33
CA VAL A 132 -3.14 10.39 3.22
C VAL A 132 -2.14 11.18 2.38
N LEU A 133 -0.91 11.33 2.87
CA LEU A 133 0.19 11.88 2.07
C LEU A 133 0.56 10.90 0.95
N TYR A 134 0.70 11.41 -0.25
CA TYR A 134 1.22 10.62 -1.34
C TYR A 134 2.23 11.41 -2.18
N ARG A 135 3.23 10.71 -2.68
CA ARG A 135 4.16 11.28 -3.64
C ARG A 135 3.68 11.01 -5.05
N LYS A 136 3.57 12.06 -5.87
CA LYS A 136 3.23 11.90 -7.29
C LYS A 136 4.25 10.98 -7.96
N PRO A 137 3.78 9.98 -8.73
CA PRO A 137 4.67 9.08 -9.43
C PRO A 137 5.47 9.82 -10.51
N LYS A 138 6.69 9.38 -10.75
CA LYS A 138 7.51 9.91 -11.86
C LYS A 138 6.89 9.61 -13.22
N GLN A 139 6.19 8.49 -13.35
CA GLN A 139 5.48 8.08 -14.55
C GLN A 139 4.06 8.65 -14.54
N ALA A 140 3.81 9.63 -15.39
CA ALA A 140 2.52 10.33 -15.44
C ALA A 140 1.30 9.41 -15.68
N TRP A 141 1.49 8.28 -16.36
CA TRP A 141 0.41 7.30 -16.60
C TRP A 141 -0.06 6.57 -15.32
N LEU A 142 0.79 6.49 -14.30
CA LEU A 142 0.43 5.87 -13.01
C LEU A 142 -0.44 6.80 -12.15
N GLN A 143 -0.34 8.11 -12.34
CA GLN A 143 -1.06 9.06 -11.48
C GLN A 143 -2.57 8.82 -11.44
N PRO A 144 -3.29 8.72 -12.59
CA PRO A 144 -4.73 8.45 -12.56
C PRO A 144 -5.07 7.09 -11.91
N LEU A 145 -4.22 6.09 -12.07
CA LEU A 145 -4.43 4.78 -11.46
C LEU A 145 -4.28 4.82 -9.94
N ILE A 146 -3.26 5.52 -9.43
CA ILE A 146 -3.05 5.72 -8.00
C ILE A 146 -4.21 6.54 -7.41
N GLU A 147 -4.57 7.64 -8.05
CA GLU A 147 -5.63 8.52 -7.57
C GLU A 147 -6.99 7.80 -7.53
N SER A 148 -7.34 7.04 -8.57
CA SER A 148 -8.57 6.24 -8.59
C SER A 148 -8.48 5.02 -7.66
N GLY A 149 -7.31 4.41 -7.54
CA GLY A 149 -7.09 3.22 -6.72
C GLY A 149 -7.09 3.51 -5.22
N ARG A 150 -6.42 4.57 -4.79
CA ARG A 150 -6.32 4.97 -3.37
C ARG A 150 -7.43 5.92 -2.95
N GLY A 151 -7.86 6.83 -3.83
CA GLY A 151 -8.91 7.80 -3.54
C GLY A 151 -10.29 7.17 -3.43
N SER A 152 -11.11 7.72 -2.55
CA SER A 152 -12.54 7.40 -2.40
C SER A 152 -13.25 8.59 -1.79
N ALA A 153 -14.57 8.50 -1.58
CA ALA A 153 -15.33 9.55 -0.90
C ALA A 153 -14.75 9.95 0.46
N ASN A 154 -14.20 8.97 1.20
CA ASN A 154 -13.60 9.16 2.52
C ASN A 154 -12.06 9.09 2.53
N CYS A 155 -11.39 8.83 1.40
CA CYS A 155 -9.93 8.80 1.32
C CYS A 155 -9.43 9.92 0.44
N HIS A 156 -8.89 10.96 1.04
CA HIS A 156 -8.36 12.13 0.38
C HIS A 156 -6.85 12.03 0.22
N LEU A 157 -6.33 12.28 -0.98
CA LEU A 157 -4.89 12.27 -1.23
C LEU A 157 -4.34 13.68 -1.13
N ALA A 158 -3.32 13.84 -0.29
CA ALA A 158 -2.59 15.09 -0.13
C ALA A 158 -1.16 14.96 -0.69
N PRO A 159 -0.64 15.94 -1.44
CA PRO A 159 0.71 15.85 -1.98
C PRO A 159 1.76 15.85 -0.86
N ALA A 160 2.88 15.13 -1.06
CA ALA A 160 3.96 15.05 -0.08
C ALA A 160 4.85 16.33 -0.12
N ASP A 161 4.24 17.47 0.19
CA ASP A 161 4.86 18.79 0.31
C ASP A 161 4.16 19.62 1.40
N LEU A 162 4.57 20.89 1.57
CA LEU A 162 4.00 21.78 2.59
C LEU A 162 2.49 22.02 2.41
N SER A 163 1.98 21.95 1.18
CA SER A 163 0.53 22.09 0.93
C SER A 163 -0.23 20.88 1.47
N GLY A 164 0.30 19.68 1.28
CA GLY A 164 -0.27 18.46 1.83
C GLY A 164 -0.23 18.42 3.35
N VAL A 165 0.89 18.85 3.96
CA VAL A 165 0.96 18.97 5.44
C VAL A 165 -0.13 19.89 5.97
N ARG A 166 -0.40 21.01 5.30
CA ARG A 166 -1.51 21.92 5.67
C ARG A 166 -2.88 21.24 5.57
N LEU A 167 -3.07 20.34 4.58
CA LEU A 167 -4.31 19.56 4.45
C LEU A 167 -4.43 18.56 5.60
N LEU A 168 -3.35 17.87 5.98
CA LEU A 168 -3.36 16.98 7.16
C LEU A 168 -3.72 17.74 8.43
N LEU A 169 -3.09 18.89 8.68
CA LEU A 169 -3.40 19.71 9.87
C LEU A 169 -4.86 20.18 9.88
N LYS A 170 -5.44 20.52 8.70
CA LYS A 170 -6.87 20.83 8.60
C LYS A 170 -7.75 19.63 8.90
N ALA A 171 -7.40 18.44 8.42
CA ALA A 171 -8.13 17.20 8.70
C ALA A 171 -8.09 16.86 10.20
N LEU A 172 -6.92 16.92 10.84
CA LEU A 172 -6.80 16.72 12.29
C LEU A 172 -7.65 17.70 13.11
N LYS A 173 -7.72 18.98 12.70
CA LYS A 173 -8.59 19.98 13.35
C LYS A 173 -10.09 19.66 13.21
N ARG A 174 -10.46 18.88 12.19
CA ARG A 174 -11.82 18.35 12.00
C ARG A 174 -12.03 17.00 12.69
N GLN A 175 -11.07 16.56 13.52
CA GLN A 175 -11.11 15.27 14.23
C GLN A 175 -11.12 14.06 13.28
N GLU A 176 -10.54 14.24 12.09
CA GLU A 176 -10.41 13.20 11.07
C GLU A 176 -9.08 12.45 11.22
N ALA A 177 -8.97 11.31 10.52
CA ALA A 177 -7.74 10.55 10.43
C ALA A 177 -6.78 11.15 9.38
N VAL A 178 -5.46 11.02 9.61
CA VAL A 178 -4.41 11.35 8.65
C VAL A 178 -3.33 10.25 8.65
N GLY A 179 -2.59 10.10 7.52
CA GLY A 179 -1.53 9.11 7.39
C GLY A 179 -0.49 9.48 6.32
#